data_73fb4be70eb73bc5d381f10124f70310
#
_entry.id   73fb4be70eb73bc5d381f10124f70310
#
_cell.length_a   1.000
_cell.length_b   1.000
_cell.length_c   1.000
_cell.angle_alpha   90.00
_cell.angle_beta   90.00
_cell.angle_gamma   90.00
#
_symmetry.space_group_name_H-M   'P 1'
#
loop_
_entity.id
_entity.type
_entity.pdbx_description
1 polymer ?
#
loop_
_entity_poly.entity_id
_entity_poly.type
_entity_poly.pdbx_seq_one_letter_code
_entity_poly.pdbx_strand_id
1 'polypeptide(L)'
;GLAGGRRLIDALPEPTARVVVGDESEPFVREGKNVFAKFVQAVGSEIRPGDEVAVVHEEGRLLAVGRAELPASAIETFDTGMAVKVKSGNKS
;
A
#
# COMPACT_ATOMS: atom_id res chain seq x y z
N GLY A 1 8.72 7.86 16.31
CA GLY A 1 9.43 6.61 16.40
C GLY A 1 8.58 5.46 15.93
N LEU A 2 9.06 4.29 16.16
CA LEU A 2 8.36 3.09 15.74
C LEU A 2 6.95 3.00 16.31
N ALA A 3 6.79 3.46 17.54
CA ALA A 3 5.48 3.43 18.19
C ALA A 3 4.47 4.30 17.43
N GLY A 4 4.90 5.44 16.94
CA GLY A 4 4.02 6.31 16.15
C GLY A 4 3.58 5.66 14.86
N GLY A 5 4.53 5.07 14.13
CA GLY A 5 4.23 4.38 12.90
C GLY A 5 3.30 3.20 13.12
N ARG A 6 3.58 2.44 14.16
CA ARG A 6 2.75 1.30 14.51
C ARG A 6 1.32 1.74 14.83
N ARG A 7 1.16 2.85 15.53
CA ARG A 7 -0.17 3.33 15.87
C ARG A 7 -0.99 3.71 14.65
N LEU A 8 -0.35 4.28 13.64
CA LEU A 8 -1.05 4.61 12.41
C LEU A 8 -1.63 3.36 11.75
N ILE A 9 -0.85 2.28 11.77
CA ILE A 9 -1.31 1.01 11.21
C ILE A 9 -2.40 0.42 12.09
N ASP A 10 -2.19 0.43 13.41
CA ASP A 10 -3.14 -0.17 14.35
C ASP A 10 -4.49 0.56 14.36
N ALA A 11 -4.49 1.84 13.99
CA ALA A 11 -5.72 2.62 13.95
C ALA A 11 -6.60 2.29 12.75
N LEU A 12 -6.08 1.54 11.77
CA LEU A 12 -6.87 1.18 10.60
C LEU A 12 -7.91 0.12 10.95
N PRO A 13 -9.11 0.21 10.37
CA PRO A 13 -10.13 -0.81 10.64
C PRO A 13 -9.67 -2.17 10.17
N GLU A 14 -10.02 -3.19 10.93
CA GLU A 14 -9.77 -4.56 10.53
C GLU A 14 -10.95 -5.07 9.71
N PRO A 15 -10.70 -5.82 8.66
CA PRO A 15 -9.41 -6.29 8.15
C PRO A 15 -8.92 -5.43 6.97
N THR A 16 -8.43 -4.25 7.24
CA THR A 16 -7.94 -3.38 6.16
C THR A 16 -6.80 -4.10 5.43
N ALA A 17 -6.96 -4.21 4.13
CA ALA A 17 -5.95 -4.85 3.29
C ALA A 17 -4.72 -3.95 3.17
N ARG A 18 -3.56 -4.56 3.12
CA ARG A 18 -2.29 -3.81 3.06
C ARG A 18 -1.48 -4.20 1.83
N VAL A 19 -0.84 -3.19 1.27
CA VAL A 19 0.12 -3.36 0.18
C VAL A 19 1.44 -2.78 0.70
N VAL A 20 2.48 -3.59 0.71
CA VAL A 20 3.77 -3.22 1.29
C VAL A 20 4.75 -2.83 0.20
N VAL A 21 5.41 -1.69 0.38
CA VAL A 21 6.44 -1.20 -0.54
C VAL A 21 7.70 -0.85 0.24
N GLY A 22 8.79 -0.65 -0.47
CA GLY A 22 10.08 -0.34 0.15
C GLY A 22 10.41 1.14 0.13
N ASP A 23 11.65 1.45 0.55
CA ASP A 23 12.15 2.82 0.66
C ASP A 23 12.06 3.61 -0.65
N GLU A 24 12.31 2.94 -1.76
CA GLU A 24 12.35 3.66 -3.05
C GLU A 24 10.99 4.20 -3.46
N SER A 25 9.92 3.59 -3.00
CA SER A 25 8.56 4.03 -3.33
C SER A 25 8.02 5.05 -2.34
N GLU A 26 8.56 5.07 -1.14
CA GLU A 26 7.98 5.88 -0.06
C GLU A 26 7.76 7.34 -0.42
N PRO A 27 8.75 8.10 -0.93
CA PRO A 27 8.52 9.51 -1.19
C PRO A 27 7.46 9.76 -2.26
N PHE A 28 7.39 8.89 -3.25
CA PHE A 28 6.41 9.05 -4.31
C PHE A 28 5.00 8.73 -3.84
N VAL A 29 4.87 7.68 -3.06
CA VAL A 29 3.57 7.27 -2.53
C VAL A 29 3.03 8.30 -1.56
N ARG A 30 3.89 8.85 -0.71
CA ARG A 30 3.49 9.91 0.21
C ARG A 30 2.99 11.16 -0.51
N GLU A 31 3.48 11.41 -1.72
CA GLU A 31 3.02 12.53 -2.53
C GLU A 31 1.72 12.26 -3.28
N GLY A 32 1.23 11.03 -3.20
CA GLY A 32 -0.02 10.67 -3.86
C GLY A 32 0.16 9.97 -5.21
N LYS A 33 1.38 9.56 -5.54
CA LYS A 33 1.63 8.83 -6.78
C LYS A 33 1.13 7.40 -6.65
N ASN A 34 0.69 6.85 -7.78
CA ASN A 34 0.15 5.48 -7.80
C ASN A 34 1.26 4.44 -7.62
N VAL A 35 0.86 3.26 -7.15
CA VAL A 35 1.79 2.16 -6.90
C VAL A 35 1.70 1.17 -8.04
N PHE A 36 2.85 0.87 -8.65
CA PHE A 36 2.93 -0.13 -9.71
C PHE A 36 3.31 -1.49 -9.13
N ALA A 37 2.80 -2.55 -9.73
CA ALA A 37 2.96 -3.91 -9.23
C ALA A 37 4.43 -4.28 -9.00
N LYS A 38 5.33 -3.84 -9.87
CA LYS A 38 6.75 -4.19 -9.77
C LYS A 38 7.43 -3.69 -8.49
N PHE A 39 6.83 -2.70 -7.82
CA PHE A 39 7.41 -2.16 -6.59
C PHE A 39 6.79 -2.75 -5.32
N VAL A 40 5.77 -3.59 -5.46
CA VAL A 40 5.11 -4.19 -4.32
C VAL A 40 5.94 -5.34 -3.79
N GLN A 41 6.24 -5.31 -2.50
CA GLN A 41 7.01 -6.35 -1.83
C GLN A 41 6.14 -7.42 -1.20
N ALA A 42 4.96 -7.03 -0.74
CA ALA A 42 4.01 -7.97 -0.17
C ALA A 42 2.61 -7.39 -0.33
N VAL A 43 1.63 -8.25 -0.44
CA VAL A 43 0.24 -7.86 -0.63
C VAL A 43 -0.67 -8.85 0.08
N GLY A 44 -1.71 -8.34 0.72
CA GLY A 44 -2.70 -9.21 1.37
C GLY A 44 -3.38 -10.12 0.36
N SER A 45 -3.45 -11.41 0.68
CA SER A 45 -3.91 -12.43 -0.26
C SER A 45 -5.37 -12.28 -0.68
N GLU A 46 -6.15 -11.55 0.07
CA GLU A 46 -7.58 -11.40 -0.19
C GLU A 46 -7.95 -10.11 -0.92
N ILE A 47 -6.96 -9.33 -1.33
CA ILE A 47 -7.21 -8.09 -2.06
C ILE A 47 -7.82 -8.38 -3.42
N ARG A 48 -8.87 -7.62 -3.74
CA ARG A 48 -9.56 -7.70 -5.02
C ARG A 48 -9.59 -6.31 -5.66
N PRO A 49 -9.73 -6.23 -6.98
CA PRO A 49 -9.89 -4.93 -7.64
C PRO A 49 -11.06 -4.16 -7.02
N GLY A 50 -10.83 -2.88 -6.75
CA GLY A 50 -11.85 -2.03 -6.16
C GLY A 50 -11.80 -1.94 -4.64
N ASP A 51 -11.08 -2.83 -3.98
CA ASP A 51 -10.96 -2.81 -2.53
C ASP A 51 -10.15 -1.60 -2.06
N GLU A 52 -10.55 -1.05 -0.92
CA GLU A 52 -9.77 -0.01 -0.28
C GLU A 52 -8.57 -0.65 0.41
N VAL A 53 -7.39 -0.07 0.20
CA VAL A 53 -6.16 -0.63 0.74
C VAL A 53 -5.30 0.45 1.37
N ALA A 54 -4.49 0.05 2.34
CA ALA A 54 -3.46 0.89 2.92
C ALA A 54 -2.12 0.52 2.29
N VAL A 55 -1.39 1.53 1.82
CA VAL A 55 -0.03 1.33 1.32
C VAL A 55 0.90 1.63 2.48
N VAL A 56 1.70 0.64 2.86
CA VAL A 56 2.58 0.75 4.02
C VAL A 56 4.02 0.45 3.64
N HIS A 57 4.94 1.03 4.40
CA HIS A 57 6.35 0.72 4.27
C HIS A 57 6.65 -0.64 4.91
N GLU A 58 7.69 -1.29 4.46
CA GLU A 58 8.10 -2.59 5.02
C GLU A 58 8.38 -2.54 6.52
N GLU A 59 8.62 -1.35 7.06
CA GLU A 59 8.79 -1.15 8.50
C GLU A 59 7.48 -0.83 9.22
N GLY A 60 6.37 -0.82 8.51
CA GLY A 60 5.05 -0.64 9.10
C GLY A 60 4.46 0.75 9.05
N ARG A 61 5.18 1.73 8.48
CA ARG A 61 4.66 3.10 8.38
C ARG A 61 3.55 3.18 7.35
N LEU A 62 2.48 3.89 7.68
CA LEU A 62 1.41 4.17 6.72
C LEU A 62 1.86 5.25 5.75
N LEU A 63 1.88 4.94 4.47
CA LEU A 63 2.32 5.86 3.44
C LEU A 63 1.16 6.50 2.69
N ALA A 64 0.10 5.77 2.46
CA ALA A 64 -1.05 6.27 1.70
C ALA A 64 -2.22 5.32 1.84
N VAL A 65 -3.38 5.80 1.41
CA VAL A 65 -4.55 4.95 1.24
C VAL A 65 -5.03 5.10 -0.20
N GLY A 66 -5.62 4.06 -0.72
CA GLY A 66 -6.09 4.08 -2.10
C GLY A 66 -6.97 2.88 -2.39
N ARG A 67 -7.08 2.56 -3.67
CA ARG A 67 -7.90 1.48 -4.14
C ARG A 67 -7.08 0.51 -4.98
N ALA A 68 -7.23 -0.77 -4.73
CA ALA A 68 -6.56 -1.79 -5.51
C ALA A 68 -7.11 -1.79 -6.94
N GLU A 69 -6.21 -1.84 -7.92
CA GLU A 69 -6.60 -1.92 -9.33
C GLU A 69 -6.45 -3.34 -9.86
N LEU A 70 -5.71 -4.19 -9.14
CA LEU A 70 -5.45 -5.56 -9.53
C LEU A 70 -5.72 -6.47 -8.33
N PRO A 71 -6.10 -7.73 -8.57
CA PRO A 71 -6.21 -8.69 -7.48
C PRO A 71 -4.83 -9.07 -6.96
N ALA A 72 -4.77 -9.57 -5.72
CA ALA A 72 -3.51 -9.94 -5.09
C ALA A 72 -2.67 -10.86 -5.95
N SER A 73 -3.28 -11.86 -6.56
CA SER A 73 -2.56 -12.81 -7.40
C SER A 73 -1.86 -12.14 -8.58
N ALA A 74 -2.50 -11.14 -9.17
CA ALA A 74 -1.90 -10.43 -10.29
C ALA A 74 -0.76 -9.52 -9.82
N ILE A 75 -0.94 -8.88 -8.67
CA ILE A 75 0.11 -8.02 -8.10
C ILE A 75 1.37 -8.86 -7.81
N GLU A 76 1.19 -10.07 -7.28
CA GLU A 76 2.31 -10.95 -6.95
C GLU A 76 2.99 -11.52 -8.19
N THR A 77 2.23 -11.76 -9.24
CA THR A 77 2.70 -12.50 -10.42
C THR A 77 3.25 -11.58 -11.50
N PHE A 78 2.62 -10.43 -11.71
CA PHE A 78 2.98 -9.55 -12.82
C PHE A 78 3.90 -8.43 -12.36
N ASP A 79 4.88 -8.10 -13.21
CA ASP A 79 5.78 -6.98 -12.97
C ASP A 79 5.29 -5.70 -13.64
N THR A 80 4.12 -5.73 -14.26
CA THR A 80 3.58 -4.58 -14.97
C THR A 80 2.19 -4.27 -14.46
N GLY A 81 1.78 -3.04 -14.69
CA GLY A 81 0.44 -2.60 -14.32
C GLY A 81 0.40 -1.86 -12.99
N MET A 82 -0.68 -1.12 -12.81
CA MET A 82 -0.90 -0.33 -11.60
C MET A 82 -1.57 -1.19 -10.55
N ALA A 83 -0.90 -1.36 -9.41
CA ALA A 83 -1.45 -2.15 -8.32
C ALA A 83 -2.45 -1.35 -7.50
N VAL A 84 -2.11 -0.09 -7.17
CA VAL A 84 -2.96 0.74 -6.32
C VAL A 84 -3.05 2.14 -6.91
N LYS A 85 -4.28 2.63 -7.02
CA LYS A 85 -4.53 4.02 -7.34
C LYS A 85 -4.66 4.78 -6.02
N VAL A 86 -3.65 5.58 -5.71
CA VAL A 86 -3.59 6.30 -4.45
C VAL A 86 -4.64 7.41 -4.42
N LYS A 87 -5.40 7.47 -3.33
CA LYS A 87 -6.38 8.53 -3.11
C LYS A 87 -5.79 9.65 -2.27
N SER A 88 -5.00 9.28 -1.26
CA SER A 88 -4.46 10.27 -0.34
C SER A 88 -3.12 9.78 0.20
N GLY A 89 -2.10 10.58 -0.01
CA GLY A 89 -0.77 10.29 0.53
C GLY A 89 -0.64 10.83 1.94
N ASN A 90 0.12 10.11 2.78
CA ASN A 90 0.40 10.53 4.15
C ASN A 90 1.70 11.32 4.17
N LYS A 91 1.58 12.64 4.25
CA LYS A 91 2.74 13.55 4.20
C LYS A 91 3.33 13.88 5.56
N SER A 92 2.72 13.38 6.61
CA SER A 92 3.21 13.67 7.97
C SER A 92 4.41 12.81 8.38
#